data_dd8b419454bd5041600ee6f7f7cc7a02
#
_entry.id   dd8b419454bd5041600ee6f7f7cc7a02
#
_cell.length_a   1.000
_cell.length_b   1.000
_cell.length_c   1.000
_cell.angle_alpha   90.00
_cell.angle_beta   90.00
_cell.angle_gamma   90.00
#
_symmetry.space_group_name_H-M   'P 1'
#
loop_
_entity.id
_entity.type
_entity.pdbx_description
1 polymer ?
#
loop_
_entity_poly.entity_id
_entity_poly.type
_entity_poly.pdbx_seq_one_letter_code
_entity_poly.pdbx_strand_id
1 'polypeptide(L)'
;MKRRKAKSEDERQYDTFSITMELERPLLYNDENNTEKKNEEARISKSKARKKTILTLVTVLIISIIGFFIWLSNGYTLSSSDMKYLESNSRVEVTIDGDYTYFTPKNVNATKGFIFYPGERVDSFSYAKLCNMIASYGYKVVAVDMPFNYASFGKNKADDIIESNTDISTWVIGGDSLGGTVASDYAISKRNVKGIVFISSYPRENISELGFKVLSLWGSKDNVVDYKELINSKERLPKDTKYIEIEGANHSQFANYGTYSGDGEALISSDEQMDITVRNIVNFLYNIH
;
A
#
# COMPACT_ATOMS: atom_id res chain seq x y z
N MET A 1 -51.62 101.62 29.66
CA MET A 1 -50.36 101.46 28.91
C MET A 1 -49.52 100.35 29.53
N LYS A 2 -49.60 99.11 29.09
CA LYS A 2 -48.79 97.96 29.58
C LYS A 2 -47.83 97.60 28.49
N ARG A 3 -46.49 97.75 28.74
CA ARG A 3 -45.40 97.34 27.83
C ARG A 3 -45.27 95.81 27.88
N ARG A 4 -45.40 95.17 26.77
CA ARG A 4 -44.94 93.75 26.64
C ARG A 4 -43.39 93.71 26.60
N LYS A 5 -42.81 93.06 27.54
CA LYS A 5 -41.40 92.73 27.46
C LYS A 5 -41.18 91.66 26.41
N ALA A 6 -40.25 91.86 25.48
CA ALA A 6 -39.83 90.92 24.53
C ALA A 6 -38.94 89.86 25.27
N LYS A 7 -39.15 88.58 25.07
CA LYS A 7 -38.27 87.46 25.53
C LYS A 7 -36.90 87.61 24.89
N SER A 8 -35.87 87.41 25.65
CA SER A 8 -34.49 87.48 25.19
C SER A 8 -34.19 86.36 24.17
N GLU A 9 -33.27 86.58 23.22
CA GLU A 9 -32.83 85.62 22.21
C GLU A 9 -32.29 84.30 22.84
N ASP A 10 -31.76 84.31 24.04
CA ASP A 10 -31.26 83.16 24.79
C ASP A 10 -32.35 82.11 25.09
N GLU A 11 -33.57 82.55 25.47
CA GLU A 11 -34.63 81.59 25.77
C GLU A 11 -35.18 80.89 24.54
N ARG A 12 -35.01 81.43 23.35
CA ARG A 12 -35.41 80.81 22.08
C ARG A 12 -34.37 79.73 21.59
N GLN A 13 -33.11 79.94 21.98
CA GLN A 13 -32.04 79.01 21.58
C GLN A 13 -32.08 77.72 22.42
N TYR A 14 -32.46 77.84 23.71
CA TYR A 14 -32.61 76.64 24.57
C TYR A 14 -33.81 75.80 24.16
N ASP A 15 -34.94 76.36 23.77
CA ASP A 15 -36.09 75.59 23.33
C ASP A 15 -35.83 74.87 21.99
N THR A 16 -35.04 75.41 21.09
CA THR A 16 -34.66 74.78 19.81
C THR A 16 -33.68 73.64 20.03
N PHE A 17 -32.71 73.79 21.01
CA PHE A 17 -31.72 72.79 21.27
C PHE A 17 -32.30 71.56 21.99
N SER A 18 -33.26 71.74 22.91
CA SER A 18 -33.95 70.64 23.58
C SER A 18 -34.81 69.78 22.61
N ILE A 19 -35.46 70.40 21.62
CA ILE A 19 -36.25 69.70 20.62
C ILE A 19 -35.35 68.89 19.67
N THR A 20 -34.15 69.38 19.31
CA THR A 20 -33.23 68.69 18.44
C THR A 20 -32.62 67.45 19.17
N MET A 21 -32.28 67.56 20.40
CA MET A 21 -31.76 66.43 21.22
C MET A 21 -32.80 65.34 21.46
N GLU A 22 -34.10 65.69 21.54
CA GLU A 22 -35.14 64.69 21.78
C GLU A 22 -35.56 63.98 20.48
N LEU A 23 -35.34 64.58 19.32
CA LEU A 23 -35.54 63.93 18.00
C LEU A 23 -34.37 63.00 17.58
N GLU A 24 -33.14 63.34 17.99
CA GLU A 24 -31.97 62.51 17.62
C GLU A 24 -31.83 61.21 18.46
N ARG A 25 -32.27 61.21 19.71
CA ARG A 25 -32.17 60.02 20.59
C ARG A 25 -32.87 58.76 20.07
N PRO A 26 -34.06 58.75 19.55
CA PRO A 26 -34.70 57.56 19.00
C PRO A 26 -34.03 57.02 17.73
N LEU A 27 -33.45 57.88 16.90
CA LEU A 27 -32.78 57.50 15.66
C LEU A 27 -31.42 56.84 15.91
N LEU A 28 -30.60 57.37 16.85
CA LEU A 28 -29.32 56.81 17.23
C LEU A 28 -29.49 55.45 17.94
N TYR A 29 -30.48 55.31 18.83
CA TYR A 29 -30.76 54.07 19.53
C TYR A 29 -31.22 52.94 18.62
N ASN A 30 -31.95 53.22 17.58
CA ASN A 30 -32.39 52.23 16.57
C ASN A 30 -31.27 51.81 15.62
N ASP A 31 -30.32 52.69 15.29
CA ASP A 31 -29.21 52.38 14.37
C ASP A 31 -28.16 51.46 15.04
N GLU A 32 -27.82 51.70 16.33
CA GLU A 32 -26.85 50.82 17.06
C GLU A 32 -27.42 49.38 17.17
N ASN A 33 -28.66 49.20 17.59
CA ASN A 33 -29.30 47.91 17.71
C ASN A 33 -29.44 47.16 16.35
N ASN A 34 -29.67 47.89 15.24
CA ASN A 34 -29.71 47.32 13.90
C ASN A 34 -28.31 46.89 13.43
N THR A 35 -27.29 47.65 13.79
CA THR A 35 -25.90 47.35 13.42
C THR A 35 -25.37 46.15 14.16
N GLU A 36 -25.68 46.00 15.44
CA GLU A 36 -25.34 44.81 16.22
C GLU A 36 -26.04 43.55 15.71
N LYS A 37 -27.32 43.57 15.44
CA LYS A 37 -28.07 42.45 14.85
C LYS A 37 -27.50 42.02 13.49
N LYS A 38 -27.19 42.95 12.60
CA LYS A 38 -26.56 42.66 11.33
C LYS A 38 -25.18 42.02 11.47
N ASN A 39 -24.40 42.49 12.42
CA ASN A 39 -23.07 41.92 12.72
C ASN A 39 -23.18 40.48 13.27
N GLU A 40 -24.15 40.23 14.14
CA GLU A 40 -24.39 38.89 14.71
C GLU A 40 -24.88 37.90 13.62
N GLU A 41 -25.84 38.31 12.77
CA GLU A 41 -26.31 37.52 11.64
C GLU A 41 -25.18 37.22 10.65
N ALA A 42 -24.30 38.20 10.36
CA ALA A 42 -23.14 38.00 9.51
C ALA A 42 -22.12 37.02 10.13
N ARG A 43 -21.91 37.05 11.45
CA ARG A 43 -21.05 36.09 12.18
C ARG A 43 -21.63 34.67 12.12
N ILE A 44 -22.93 34.52 12.35
CA ILE A 44 -23.64 33.23 12.29
C ILE A 44 -23.58 32.68 10.85
N SER A 45 -23.83 33.51 9.84
CA SER A 45 -23.75 33.13 8.43
C SER A 45 -22.33 32.67 8.04
N LYS A 46 -21.28 33.42 8.40
CA LYS A 46 -19.88 33.04 8.19
C LYS A 46 -19.51 31.72 8.89
N SER A 47 -19.98 31.51 10.12
CA SER A 47 -19.77 30.27 10.85
C SER A 47 -20.43 29.08 10.18
N LYS A 48 -21.68 29.21 9.72
CA LYS A 48 -22.41 28.18 8.96
C LYS A 48 -21.72 27.87 7.64
N ALA A 49 -21.30 28.90 6.90
CA ALA A 49 -20.56 28.74 5.64
C ALA A 49 -19.23 27.98 5.87
N ARG A 50 -18.46 28.36 6.91
CA ARG A 50 -17.21 27.69 7.27
C ARG A 50 -17.44 26.20 7.64
N LYS A 51 -18.47 25.90 8.44
CA LYS A 51 -18.83 24.51 8.77
C LYS A 51 -19.21 23.72 7.53
N LYS A 52 -19.99 24.28 6.62
CA LYS A 52 -20.34 23.63 5.34
C LYS A 52 -19.10 23.36 4.48
N THR A 53 -18.20 24.33 4.38
CA THR A 53 -16.94 24.16 3.63
C THR A 53 -16.08 23.06 4.23
N ILE A 54 -15.89 23.02 5.57
CA ILE A 54 -15.14 21.98 6.25
C ILE A 54 -15.79 20.60 6.00
N LEU A 55 -17.11 20.50 6.15
CA LEU A 55 -17.83 19.24 5.90
C LEU A 55 -17.63 18.77 4.45
N THR A 56 -17.71 19.67 3.48
CA THR A 56 -17.48 19.34 2.06
C THR A 56 -16.05 18.83 1.84
N LEU A 57 -15.04 19.52 2.40
CA LEU A 57 -13.63 19.08 2.30
C LEU A 57 -13.40 17.70 2.92
N VAL A 58 -13.98 17.45 4.09
CA VAL A 58 -13.90 16.13 4.75
C VAL A 58 -14.58 15.06 3.91
N THR A 59 -15.75 15.33 3.33
CA THR A 59 -16.45 14.40 2.45
C THR A 59 -15.62 14.07 1.21
N VAL A 60 -15.04 15.08 0.55
CA VAL A 60 -14.17 14.89 -0.62
C VAL A 60 -12.95 14.04 -0.23
N LEU A 61 -12.33 14.32 0.92
CA LEU A 61 -11.19 13.53 1.41
C LEU A 61 -11.57 12.05 1.63
N ILE A 62 -12.72 11.78 2.27
CA ILE A 62 -13.20 10.41 2.49
C ILE A 62 -13.44 9.69 1.16
N ILE A 63 -14.11 10.35 0.20
CA ILE A 63 -14.35 9.77 -1.13
C ILE A 63 -13.02 9.46 -1.84
N SER A 64 -12.04 10.37 -1.74
CA SER A 64 -10.71 10.16 -2.33
C SER A 64 -9.97 8.97 -1.71
N ILE A 65 -10.06 8.81 -0.39
CA ILE A 65 -9.47 7.67 0.33
C ILE A 65 -10.15 6.36 -0.11
N ILE A 66 -11.48 6.32 -0.15
CA ILE A 66 -12.23 5.14 -0.62
C ILE A 66 -11.86 4.81 -2.07
N GLY A 67 -11.83 5.81 -2.95
CA GLY A 67 -11.42 5.64 -4.34
C GLY A 67 -9.99 5.09 -4.49
N PHE A 68 -9.07 5.54 -3.65
CA PHE A 68 -7.70 5.05 -3.61
C PHE A 68 -7.63 3.56 -3.21
N PHE A 69 -8.36 3.13 -2.17
CA PHE A 69 -8.37 1.72 -1.77
C PHE A 69 -9.07 0.81 -2.80
N ILE A 70 -10.14 1.29 -3.45
CA ILE A 70 -10.75 0.57 -4.58
C ILE A 70 -9.76 0.42 -5.73
N TRP A 71 -8.98 1.47 -6.04
CA TRP A 71 -7.96 1.42 -7.09
C TRP A 71 -6.83 0.44 -6.74
N LEU A 72 -6.39 0.36 -5.47
CA LEU A 72 -5.41 -0.63 -5.01
C LEU A 72 -5.94 -2.07 -5.17
N SER A 73 -7.20 -2.30 -4.79
CA SER A 73 -7.81 -3.64 -4.87
C SER A 73 -8.04 -4.12 -6.30
N ASN A 74 -8.25 -3.20 -7.25
CA ASN A 74 -8.37 -3.50 -8.69
C ASN A 74 -6.98 -3.62 -9.31
N GLY A 75 -6.27 -4.70 -8.96
CA GLY A 75 -4.94 -5.01 -9.45
C GLY A 75 -4.93 -5.98 -10.64
N TYR A 76 -3.76 -6.52 -10.88
CA TYR A 76 -3.53 -7.56 -11.88
C TYR A 76 -3.97 -8.91 -11.32
N THR A 77 -4.73 -9.68 -12.08
CA THR A 77 -5.31 -10.96 -11.65
C THR A 77 -4.85 -12.11 -12.54
N LEU A 78 -4.91 -13.31 -11.98
CA LEU A 78 -4.53 -14.54 -12.68
C LEU A 78 -5.24 -14.68 -14.03
N SER A 79 -4.48 -15.02 -15.06
CA SER A 79 -5.04 -15.41 -16.37
C SER A 79 -5.87 -16.69 -16.25
N SER A 80 -7.02 -16.73 -16.91
CA SER A 80 -7.93 -17.90 -16.89
C SER A 80 -7.28 -19.20 -17.38
N SER A 81 -6.29 -19.12 -18.26
CA SER A 81 -5.53 -20.30 -18.77
C SER A 81 -4.70 -20.98 -17.68
N ASP A 82 -4.35 -20.26 -16.60
CA ASP A 82 -3.43 -20.72 -15.56
C ASP A 82 -4.12 -21.10 -14.25
N MET A 83 -5.45 -21.05 -14.20
CA MET A 83 -6.23 -21.50 -13.04
C MET A 83 -5.96 -22.99 -12.69
N LYS A 84 -5.55 -23.81 -13.64
CA LYS A 84 -5.11 -25.19 -13.42
C LYS A 84 -4.00 -25.36 -12.38
N TYR A 85 -3.19 -24.33 -12.13
CA TYR A 85 -2.14 -24.36 -11.12
C TYR A 85 -2.67 -24.16 -9.70
N LEU A 86 -3.92 -23.75 -9.53
CA LEU A 86 -4.66 -23.73 -8.27
C LEU A 86 -5.38 -25.05 -7.97
N GLU A 87 -5.29 -26.02 -8.87
CA GLU A 87 -5.85 -27.36 -8.68
C GLU A 87 -4.75 -28.32 -8.19
N SER A 88 -5.17 -29.25 -7.31
CA SER A 88 -4.30 -30.34 -6.88
C SER A 88 -3.99 -31.29 -8.04
N ASN A 89 -2.74 -31.74 -8.13
CA ASN A 89 -2.29 -32.68 -9.15
C ASN A 89 -1.60 -33.93 -8.52
N SER A 90 -0.95 -34.74 -9.34
CA SER A 90 -0.27 -35.95 -8.85
C SER A 90 0.94 -35.69 -7.94
N ARG A 91 1.53 -34.50 -7.96
CA ARG A 91 2.74 -34.14 -7.21
C ARG A 91 2.47 -33.15 -6.08
N VAL A 92 1.48 -32.27 -6.24
CA VAL A 92 1.21 -31.15 -5.34
C VAL A 92 -0.26 -31.15 -4.94
N GLU A 93 -0.52 -31.07 -3.66
CA GLU A 93 -1.82 -30.74 -3.09
C GLU A 93 -1.92 -29.24 -2.94
N VAL A 94 -3.02 -28.65 -3.44
CA VAL A 94 -3.29 -27.23 -3.32
C VAL A 94 -4.49 -27.04 -2.41
N THR A 95 -4.30 -26.23 -1.36
CA THR A 95 -5.36 -25.89 -0.39
C THR A 95 -5.40 -24.39 -0.20
N ILE A 96 -6.60 -23.80 -0.31
CA ILE A 96 -6.82 -22.38 -0.03
C ILE A 96 -7.51 -22.28 1.33
N ASP A 97 -6.89 -21.59 2.27
CA ASP A 97 -7.41 -21.37 3.62
C ASP A 97 -7.26 -19.88 3.97
N GLY A 98 -8.38 -19.17 3.95
CA GLY A 98 -8.40 -17.72 4.15
C GLY A 98 -7.49 -16.98 3.18
N ASP A 99 -6.50 -16.29 3.74
CA ASP A 99 -5.54 -15.49 2.99
C ASP A 99 -4.30 -16.28 2.53
N TYR A 100 -4.33 -17.60 2.64
CA TYR A 100 -3.18 -18.47 2.37
C TYR A 100 -3.49 -19.53 1.33
N THR A 101 -2.66 -19.60 0.28
CA THR A 101 -2.70 -20.71 -0.68
C THR A 101 -1.50 -21.60 -0.43
N TYR A 102 -1.75 -22.79 0.07
CA TYR A 102 -0.76 -23.82 0.37
C TYR A 102 -0.55 -24.73 -0.83
N PHE A 103 0.70 -24.91 -1.22
CA PHE A 103 1.16 -25.88 -2.21
C PHE A 103 2.02 -26.90 -1.50
N THR A 104 1.45 -28.04 -1.17
CA THR A 104 2.12 -29.08 -0.37
C THR A 104 2.55 -30.25 -1.25
N PRO A 105 3.82 -30.69 -1.24
CA PRO A 105 4.25 -31.84 -2.03
C PRO A 105 3.64 -33.13 -1.47
N LYS A 106 3.11 -34.01 -2.38
CA LYS A 106 2.45 -35.26 -1.96
C LYS A 106 3.39 -36.42 -1.70
N ASN A 107 4.56 -36.41 -2.32
CA ASN A 107 5.43 -37.59 -2.36
C ASN A 107 6.60 -37.54 -1.34
N VAL A 108 6.72 -36.45 -0.60
CA VAL A 108 7.76 -36.23 0.42
C VAL A 108 7.21 -35.43 1.58
N ASN A 109 7.73 -35.70 2.78
CA ASN A 109 7.48 -34.83 3.93
C ASN A 109 8.44 -33.64 3.84
N ALA A 110 7.92 -32.48 3.46
CA ALA A 110 8.73 -31.27 3.36
C ALA A 110 9.24 -30.85 4.74
N THR A 111 10.53 -30.59 4.85
CA THR A 111 11.15 -30.01 6.05
C THR A 111 11.58 -28.57 5.85
N LYS A 112 11.51 -28.08 4.60
CA LYS A 112 11.80 -26.70 4.21
C LYS A 112 10.56 -26.08 3.56
N GLY A 113 10.28 -24.83 3.92
CA GLY A 113 9.17 -24.07 3.37
C GLY A 113 9.62 -22.77 2.70
N PHE A 114 8.81 -22.32 1.75
CA PHE A 114 8.98 -21.06 1.07
C PHE A 114 7.69 -20.24 1.17
N ILE A 115 7.76 -19.08 1.81
CA ILE A 115 6.65 -18.13 1.93
C ILE A 115 6.83 -17.07 0.85
N PHE A 116 5.80 -16.86 0.05
CA PHE A 116 5.84 -15.95 -1.08
C PHE A 116 4.89 -14.77 -0.91
N TYR A 117 5.43 -13.56 -1.01
CA TYR A 117 4.69 -12.30 -0.97
C TYR A 117 4.54 -11.73 -2.40
N PRO A 118 3.31 -11.45 -2.85
CA PRO A 118 3.04 -10.94 -4.19
C PRO A 118 3.55 -9.52 -4.40
N GLY A 119 3.69 -9.14 -5.65
CA GLY A 119 4.01 -7.77 -6.07
C GLY A 119 2.88 -6.78 -5.78
N GLU A 120 3.20 -5.49 -5.90
CA GLU A 120 2.23 -4.41 -5.69
C GLU A 120 1.07 -4.52 -6.67
N ARG A 121 -0.16 -4.51 -6.15
CA ARG A 121 -1.40 -4.63 -6.92
C ARG A 121 -1.51 -5.90 -7.74
N VAL A 122 -0.83 -6.97 -7.36
CA VAL A 122 -0.92 -8.28 -8.00
C VAL A 122 -1.61 -9.25 -7.06
N ASP A 123 -2.66 -9.90 -7.53
CA ASP A 123 -3.36 -10.99 -6.85
C ASP A 123 -2.38 -12.16 -6.61
N SER A 124 -2.37 -12.71 -5.40
CA SER A 124 -1.50 -13.83 -5.01
C SER A 124 -1.66 -15.06 -5.91
N PHE A 125 -2.85 -15.31 -6.44
CA PHE A 125 -3.12 -16.42 -7.38
C PHE A 125 -2.33 -16.31 -8.68
N SER A 126 -1.92 -15.10 -9.08
CA SER A 126 -1.09 -14.90 -10.27
C SER A 126 0.28 -15.59 -10.18
N TYR A 127 0.71 -15.96 -8.96
CA TYR A 127 1.95 -16.70 -8.72
C TYR A 127 1.72 -18.22 -8.51
N ALA A 128 0.50 -18.71 -8.74
CA ALA A 128 0.17 -20.13 -8.52
C ALA A 128 1.07 -21.07 -9.31
N LYS A 129 1.40 -20.75 -10.57
CA LYS A 129 2.32 -21.54 -11.39
C LYS A 129 3.71 -21.63 -10.77
N LEU A 130 4.29 -20.50 -10.37
CA LEU A 130 5.58 -20.43 -9.69
C LEU A 130 5.59 -21.31 -8.44
N CYS A 131 4.60 -21.12 -7.55
CA CYS A 131 4.50 -21.82 -6.29
C CYS A 131 4.26 -23.32 -6.46
N ASN A 132 3.36 -23.72 -7.39
CA ASN A 132 3.08 -25.12 -7.70
C ASN A 132 4.33 -25.83 -8.26
N MET A 133 5.04 -25.18 -9.17
CA MET A 133 6.27 -25.74 -9.74
C MET A 133 7.36 -25.92 -8.66
N ILE A 134 7.60 -24.93 -7.78
CA ILE A 134 8.56 -25.07 -6.66
C ILE A 134 8.14 -26.21 -5.72
N ALA A 135 6.84 -26.29 -5.39
CA ALA A 135 6.33 -27.36 -4.50
C ALA A 135 6.51 -28.75 -5.10
N SER A 136 6.44 -28.89 -6.43
CA SER A 136 6.66 -30.16 -7.12
C SER A 136 8.08 -30.73 -6.92
N TYR A 137 9.03 -29.92 -6.46
CA TYR A 137 10.40 -30.34 -6.08
C TYR A 137 10.55 -30.71 -4.60
N GLY A 138 9.44 -30.77 -3.84
CA GLY A 138 9.45 -31.29 -2.46
C GLY A 138 9.50 -30.22 -1.36
N TYR A 139 9.20 -28.98 -1.68
CA TYR A 139 9.11 -27.86 -0.74
C TYR A 139 7.67 -27.51 -0.41
N LYS A 140 7.36 -27.17 0.83
CA LYS A 140 6.06 -26.56 1.16
C LYS A 140 6.10 -25.09 0.76
N VAL A 141 5.21 -24.67 -0.13
CA VAL A 141 5.16 -23.28 -0.58
C VAL A 141 3.83 -22.66 -0.18
N VAL A 142 3.87 -21.43 0.31
CA VAL A 142 2.66 -20.70 0.69
C VAL A 142 2.68 -19.34 0.04
N ALA A 143 1.73 -19.10 -0.86
CA ALA A 143 1.45 -17.77 -1.39
C ALA A 143 0.48 -17.05 -0.45
N VAL A 144 0.79 -15.80 -0.13
CA VAL A 144 0.05 -15.00 0.85
C VAL A 144 -0.79 -13.96 0.14
N ASP A 145 -2.10 -13.99 0.35
CA ASP A 145 -2.98 -12.92 -0.12
C ASP A 145 -2.82 -11.68 0.78
N MET A 146 -2.60 -10.54 0.16
CA MET A 146 -2.31 -9.29 0.88
C MET A 146 -3.50 -8.35 0.84
N PRO A 147 -3.83 -7.70 1.98
CA PRO A 147 -4.91 -6.71 2.00
C PRO A 147 -4.71 -5.66 0.91
N PHE A 148 -5.75 -5.46 0.09
CA PHE A 148 -5.73 -4.52 -1.04
C PHE A 148 -4.65 -4.82 -2.09
N ASN A 149 -4.17 -6.07 -2.19
CA ASN A 149 -3.04 -6.46 -3.04
C ASN A 149 -1.77 -5.63 -2.76
N TYR A 150 -1.53 -5.28 -1.49
CA TYR A 150 -0.40 -4.45 -1.08
C TYR A 150 0.34 -5.06 0.11
N ALA A 151 1.53 -5.61 -0.13
CA ALA A 151 2.27 -6.42 0.84
C ALA A 151 2.53 -5.71 2.19
N SER A 152 2.70 -4.38 2.19
CA SER A 152 2.96 -3.62 3.41
C SER A 152 1.81 -3.69 4.44
N PHE A 153 0.57 -3.96 4.01
CA PHE A 153 -0.56 -4.12 4.92
C PHE A 153 -0.65 -5.51 5.55
N GLY A 154 0.08 -6.50 4.99
CA GLY A 154 0.08 -7.88 5.46
C GLY A 154 1.47 -8.39 5.88
N LYS A 155 2.43 -7.50 6.20
CA LYS A 155 3.82 -7.86 6.47
C LYS A 155 3.99 -9.04 7.43
N ASN A 156 3.19 -9.11 8.49
CA ASN A 156 3.33 -10.13 9.53
C ASN A 156 2.52 -11.41 9.30
N LYS A 157 1.80 -11.55 8.18
CA LYS A 157 1.00 -12.77 7.89
C LYS A 157 1.82 -14.06 7.86
N ALA A 158 3.12 -13.97 7.62
CA ALA A 158 4.00 -15.15 7.71
C ALA A 158 4.10 -15.74 9.10
N ASP A 159 3.72 -15.02 10.18
CA ASP A 159 3.72 -15.57 11.55
C ASP A 159 2.73 -16.74 11.65
N ASP A 160 1.50 -16.57 11.17
CA ASP A 160 0.45 -17.61 11.20
C ASP A 160 0.89 -18.86 10.43
N ILE A 161 1.61 -18.68 9.31
CA ILE A 161 2.14 -19.80 8.51
C ILE A 161 3.20 -20.58 9.28
N ILE A 162 4.15 -19.87 9.87
CA ILE A 162 5.27 -20.49 10.60
C ILE A 162 4.76 -21.21 11.85
N GLU A 163 3.82 -20.60 12.58
CA GLU A 163 3.23 -21.16 13.80
C GLU A 163 2.36 -22.39 13.53
N SER A 164 1.62 -22.40 12.41
CA SER A 164 0.75 -23.53 12.06
C SER A 164 1.44 -24.70 11.35
N ASN A 165 2.70 -24.52 10.90
CA ASN A 165 3.45 -25.56 10.18
C ASN A 165 4.74 -25.94 10.92
N THR A 166 4.58 -26.54 12.11
CA THR A 166 5.68 -26.93 13.03
C THR A 166 6.55 -28.07 12.50
N ASP A 167 6.12 -28.78 11.48
CA ASP A 167 6.86 -29.80 10.73
C ASP A 167 7.95 -29.20 9.82
N ILE A 168 7.86 -27.91 9.50
CA ILE A 168 8.85 -27.20 8.70
C ILE A 168 9.91 -26.58 9.62
N SER A 169 11.12 -27.12 9.54
CA SER A 169 12.25 -26.68 10.38
C SER A 169 12.96 -25.45 9.84
N THR A 170 12.86 -25.18 8.54
CA THR A 170 13.60 -24.11 7.86
C THR A 170 12.69 -23.36 6.90
N TRP A 171 12.56 -22.07 7.12
CA TRP A 171 11.79 -21.19 6.25
C TRP A 171 12.69 -20.29 5.41
N VAL A 172 12.32 -20.15 4.16
CA VAL A 172 12.76 -19.08 3.26
C VAL A 172 11.56 -18.19 2.99
N ILE A 173 11.78 -16.91 2.94
CA ILE A 173 10.73 -15.95 2.55
C ILE A 173 11.20 -15.15 1.33
N GLY A 174 10.29 -14.73 0.50
CA GLY A 174 10.63 -13.89 -0.63
C GLY A 174 9.39 -13.37 -1.32
N GLY A 175 9.60 -12.72 -2.44
CA GLY A 175 8.50 -12.14 -3.20
C GLY A 175 8.98 -11.38 -4.41
N ASP A 176 8.00 -10.90 -5.14
CA ASP A 176 8.18 -10.10 -6.33
C ASP A 176 8.02 -8.60 -6.00
N SER A 177 8.85 -7.75 -6.59
CA SER A 177 8.75 -6.29 -6.48
C SER A 177 8.61 -5.84 -5.01
N LEU A 178 7.57 -5.07 -4.65
CA LEU A 178 7.30 -4.67 -3.27
C LEU A 178 7.18 -5.87 -2.31
N GLY A 179 6.65 -7.01 -2.78
CA GLY A 179 6.53 -8.22 -1.96
C GLY A 179 7.88 -8.72 -1.45
N GLY A 180 8.91 -8.76 -2.28
CA GLY A 180 10.26 -9.15 -1.88
C GLY A 180 10.87 -8.20 -0.85
N THR A 181 10.69 -6.89 -1.05
CA THR A 181 11.12 -5.86 -0.10
C THR A 181 10.45 -6.04 1.26
N VAL A 182 9.13 -6.22 1.29
CA VAL A 182 8.37 -6.41 2.55
C VAL A 182 8.69 -7.76 3.21
N ALA A 183 8.95 -8.81 2.43
CA ALA A 183 9.41 -10.10 2.93
C ALA A 183 10.76 -9.97 3.66
N SER A 184 11.69 -9.16 3.14
CA SER A 184 12.96 -8.89 3.83
C SER A 184 12.76 -8.11 5.13
N ASP A 185 11.88 -7.09 5.13
CA ASP A 185 11.53 -6.33 6.35
C ASP A 185 10.91 -7.21 7.44
N TYR A 186 10.17 -8.25 7.05
CA TYR A 186 9.66 -9.26 7.97
C TYR A 186 10.78 -10.14 8.53
N ALA A 187 11.67 -10.65 7.66
CA ALA A 187 12.71 -11.61 8.02
C ALA A 187 13.69 -11.09 9.09
N ILE A 188 13.98 -9.78 9.09
CA ILE A 188 14.96 -9.17 10.00
C ILE A 188 14.72 -9.51 11.48
N SER A 189 13.46 -9.65 11.88
CA SER A 189 13.07 -9.94 13.27
C SER A 189 12.81 -11.42 13.56
N LYS A 190 13.03 -12.35 12.59
CA LYS A 190 12.56 -13.73 12.67
C LYS A 190 13.69 -14.75 12.59
N ARG A 191 13.86 -15.53 13.68
CA ARG A 191 14.95 -16.54 13.81
C ARG A 191 14.77 -17.77 12.91
N ASN A 192 13.52 -18.11 12.57
CA ASN A 192 13.21 -19.30 11.78
C ASN A 192 13.37 -19.09 10.27
N VAL A 193 13.53 -17.84 9.84
CA VAL A 193 13.82 -17.51 8.44
C VAL A 193 15.34 -17.58 8.23
N LYS A 194 15.78 -18.40 7.28
CA LYS A 194 17.20 -18.62 6.97
C LYS A 194 17.63 -18.03 5.64
N GLY A 195 16.68 -17.77 4.75
CA GLY A 195 16.98 -17.22 3.45
C GLY A 195 15.92 -16.27 2.93
N ILE A 196 16.35 -15.40 2.03
CA ILE A 196 15.50 -14.41 1.38
C ILE A 196 15.65 -14.54 -0.13
N VAL A 197 14.51 -14.52 -0.85
CA VAL A 197 14.48 -14.48 -2.31
C VAL A 197 13.88 -13.15 -2.77
N PHE A 198 14.65 -12.38 -3.51
CA PHE A 198 14.20 -11.18 -4.20
C PHE A 198 13.96 -11.50 -5.66
N ILE A 199 12.75 -11.23 -6.16
CA ILE A 199 12.41 -11.24 -7.59
C ILE A 199 12.15 -9.79 -7.98
N SER A 200 12.94 -9.23 -8.87
CA SER A 200 12.83 -7.82 -9.29
C SER A 200 12.68 -6.84 -8.12
N SER A 201 13.42 -7.09 -7.04
CA SER A 201 13.30 -6.37 -5.77
C SER A 201 14.61 -6.33 -5.00
N TYR A 202 14.63 -5.55 -3.91
CA TYR A 202 15.81 -5.33 -3.08
C TYR A 202 15.40 -4.95 -1.64
N PRO A 203 16.28 -5.11 -0.63
CA PRO A 203 15.99 -4.73 0.75
C PRO A 203 16.02 -3.22 0.93
N ARG A 204 15.18 -2.69 1.84
CA ARG A 204 15.28 -1.32 2.35
C ARG A 204 16.39 -1.18 3.38
N GLU A 205 16.44 -2.13 4.29
CA GLU A 205 17.37 -2.16 5.40
C GLU A 205 18.66 -2.89 5.06
N ASN A 206 19.72 -2.62 5.81
CA ASN A 206 20.99 -3.34 5.67
C ASN A 206 20.88 -4.70 6.36
N ILE A 207 20.92 -5.77 5.58
CA ILE A 207 20.87 -7.17 6.05
C ILE A 207 22.18 -7.93 5.84
N SER A 208 23.26 -7.23 5.48
CA SER A 208 24.55 -7.83 5.09
C SER A 208 25.17 -8.71 6.18
N GLU A 209 24.95 -8.36 7.47
CA GLU A 209 25.53 -9.05 8.62
C GLU A 209 24.51 -9.87 9.44
N LEU A 210 23.27 -10.02 8.94
CA LEU A 210 22.21 -10.72 9.68
C LEU A 210 22.21 -12.25 9.48
N GLY A 211 23.14 -12.78 8.69
CA GLY A 211 23.33 -14.23 8.50
C GLY A 211 22.34 -14.89 7.55
N PHE A 212 21.54 -14.14 6.82
CA PHE A 212 20.67 -14.69 5.79
C PHE A 212 21.46 -15.20 4.59
N LYS A 213 20.99 -16.29 3.98
CA LYS A 213 21.33 -16.59 2.59
C LYS A 213 20.39 -15.79 1.68
N VAL A 214 20.89 -15.25 0.59
CA VAL A 214 20.11 -14.39 -0.29
C VAL A 214 20.26 -14.82 -1.75
N LEU A 215 19.12 -14.86 -2.45
CA LEU A 215 19.01 -14.97 -3.89
C LEU A 215 18.31 -13.73 -4.43
N SER A 216 18.94 -13.05 -5.39
CA SER A 216 18.35 -11.90 -6.09
C SER A 216 18.26 -12.22 -7.58
N LEU A 217 17.02 -12.19 -8.12
CA LEU A 217 16.67 -12.52 -9.52
C LEU A 217 16.02 -11.30 -10.16
N TRP A 218 16.35 -11.02 -11.42
CA TRP A 218 15.67 -9.99 -12.23
C TRP A 218 15.80 -10.30 -13.72
N GLY A 219 14.95 -9.68 -14.53
CA GLY A 219 15.01 -9.80 -15.98
C GLY A 219 15.85 -8.70 -16.63
N SER A 220 16.62 -9.00 -17.68
CA SER A 220 17.41 -7.98 -18.41
C SER A 220 16.53 -6.99 -19.22
N LYS A 221 15.24 -7.29 -19.38
CA LYS A 221 14.22 -6.44 -20.03
C LYS A 221 13.16 -5.91 -19.05
N ASP A 222 13.42 -6.06 -17.75
CA ASP A 222 12.56 -5.50 -16.70
C ASP A 222 12.70 -3.97 -16.67
N ASN A 223 11.64 -3.25 -17.07
CA ASN A 223 11.62 -1.80 -17.05
C ASN A 223 10.85 -1.23 -15.83
N VAL A 224 10.42 -2.10 -14.92
CA VAL A 224 9.66 -1.72 -13.71
C VAL A 224 10.59 -1.57 -12.52
N VAL A 225 11.56 -2.49 -12.37
CA VAL A 225 12.54 -2.42 -11.28
C VAL A 225 13.44 -1.19 -11.43
N ASP A 226 13.66 -0.46 -10.33
CA ASP A 226 14.69 0.58 -10.31
C ASP A 226 16.08 -0.07 -10.30
N TYR A 227 16.69 -0.17 -11.49
CA TYR A 227 18.03 -0.74 -11.67
C TYR A 227 19.11 -0.04 -10.87
N LYS A 228 19.02 1.27 -10.73
CA LYS A 228 20.00 2.03 -9.95
C LYS A 228 19.95 1.61 -8.49
N GLU A 229 18.74 1.51 -7.96
CA GLU A 229 18.55 1.10 -6.57
C GLU A 229 18.84 -0.41 -6.38
N LEU A 230 18.50 -1.26 -7.35
CA LEU A 230 18.88 -2.68 -7.34
C LEU A 230 20.40 -2.85 -7.23
N ILE A 231 21.18 -2.11 -8.00
CA ILE A 231 22.65 -2.16 -7.94
C ILE A 231 23.19 -1.58 -6.63
N ASN A 232 22.66 -0.43 -6.17
CA ASN A 232 23.07 0.18 -4.91
C ASN A 232 22.76 -0.72 -3.72
N SER A 233 21.67 -1.50 -3.78
CA SER A 233 21.27 -2.40 -2.71
C SER A 233 22.27 -3.52 -2.43
N LYS A 234 23.21 -3.81 -3.34
CA LYS A 234 24.24 -4.84 -3.15
C LYS A 234 25.09 -4.59 -1.90
N GLU A 235 25.28 -3.33 -1.51
CA GLU A 235 26.01 -2.97 -0.29
C GLU A 235 25.23 -3.32 1.00
N ARG A 236 23.90 -3.49 0.89
CA ARG A 236 23.00 -3.87 1.99
C ARG A 236 22.79 -5.40 2.10
N LEU A 237 23.39 -6.16 1.19
CA LEU A 237 23.20 -7.62 1.08
C LEU A 237 24.46 -8.39 1.54
N PRO A 238 24.30 -9.63 2.03
CA PRO A 238 25.42 -10.50 2.35
C PRO A 238 26.39 -10.67 1.16
N LYS A 239 27.70 -10.76 1.44
CA LYS A 239 28.73 -10.90 0.41
C LYS A 239 28.59 -12.15 -0.46
N ASP A 240 27.96 -13.21 0.08
CA ASP A 240 27.71 -14.48 -0.60
C ASP A 240 26.33 -14.54 -1.28
N THR A 241 25.68 -13.37 -1.46
CA THR A 241 24.41 -13.25 -2.20
C THR A 241 24.57 -13.76 -3.63
N LYS A 242 23.64 -14.61 -4.05
CA LYS A 242 23.56 -15.06 -5.45
C LYS A 242 22.74 -14.06 -6.27
N TYR A 243 23.36 -13.54 -7.32
CA TYR A 243 22.72 -12.61 -8.25
C TYR A 243 22.51 -13.32 -9.58
N ILE A 244 21.27 -13.30 -10.11
CA ILE A 244 20.88 -13.91 -11.37
C ILE A 244 20.13 -12.88 -12.21
N GLU A 245 20.77 -12.40 -13.25
CA GLU A 245 20.09 -11.68 -14.32
C GLU A 245 19.62 -12.70 -15.36
N ILE A 246 18.31 -12.74 -15.62
CA ILE A 246 17.73 -13.63 -16.62
C ILE A 246 17.69 -12.87 -17.94
N GLU A 247 18.54 -13.27 -18.88
CA GLU A 247 18.64 -12.61 -20.19
C GLU A 247 17.35 -12.73 -20.97
N GLY A 248 16.86 -11.62 -21.51
CA GLY A 248 15.61 -11.56 -22.27
C GLY A 248 14.33 -11.59 -21.44
N ALA A 249 14.40 -11.79 -20.12
CA ALA A 249 13.26 -11.79 -19.20
C ALA A 249 12.77 -10.37 -18.89
N ASN A 250 11.49 -10.21 -18.60
CA ASN A 250 10.90 -8.96 -18.14
C ASN A 250 10.25 -9.09 -16.75
N HIS A 251 9.67 -8.02 -16.24
CA HIS A 251 8.99 -8.00 -14.94
C HIS A 251 7.73 -8.86 -14.93
N SER A 252 6.88 -8.68 -15.93
CA SER A 252 5.54 -9.26 -16.01
C SER A 252 5.54 -10.78 -15.98
N GLN A 253 6.54 -11.43 -16.60
CA GLN A 253 6.59 -12.88 -16.77
C GLN A 253 7.08 -13.64 -15.53
N PHE A 254 7.34 -12.96 -14.39
CA PHE A 254 7.51 -13.63 -13.09
C PHE A 254 6.18 -14.11 -12.49
N ALA A 255 5.05 -13.68 -13.05
CA ALA A 255 3.70 -14.11 -12.67
C ALA A 255 2.82 -14.31 -13.91
N ASN A 256 1.56 -14.73 -13.70
CA ASN A 256 0.63 -15.08 -14.77
C ASN A 256 -0.60 -14.15 -14.80
N TYR A 257 -0.36 -12.83 -14.98
CA TYR A 257 -1.41 -11.80 -15.01
C TYR A 257 -1.44 -10.97 -16.31
N GLY A 258 -0.62 -11.32 -17.28
CA GLY A 258 -0.47 -10.55 -18.52
C GLY A 258 0.70 -9.54 -18.43
N THR A 259 0.52 -8.35 -18.97
CA THR A 259 1.59 -7.34 -19.05
C THR A 259 1.41 -6.26 -17.98
N TYR A 260 2.47 -5.99 -17.22
CA TYR A 260 2.51 -4.88 -16.29
C TYR A 260 2.73 -3.56 -17.05
N SER A 261 2.01 -2.51 -16.63
CA SER A 261 2.11 -1.22 -17.31
C SER A 261 3.53 -0.61 -17.19
N GLY A 262 4.12 -0.28 -18.33
CA GLY A 262 5.45 0.31 -18.40
C GLY A 262 6.61 -0.71 -18.45
N ASP A 263 6.30 -2.03 -18.42
CA ASP A 263 7.32 -3.06 -18.52
C ASP A 263 7.93 -3.17 -19.92
N GLY A 264 9.13 -3.79 -19.98
CA GLY A 264 9.81 -4.08 -21.23
C GLY A 264 9.23 -5.29 -21.97
N GLU A 265 9.49 -5.36 -23.27
CA GLU A 265 9.13 -6.53 -24.07
C GLU A 265 10.13 -7.66 -23.79
N ALA A 266 9.59 -8.83 -23.35
CA ALA A 266 10.41 -10.01 -23.13
C ALA A 266 10.92 -10.60 -24.47
N LEU A 267 12.15 -11.08 -24.47
CA LEU A 267 12.78 -11.75 -25.62
C LEU A 267 12.73 -13.28 -25.51
N ILE A 268 12.29 -13.80 -24.35
CA ILE A 268 12.07 -15.21 -24.09
C ILE A 268 10.60 -15.45 -23.72
N SER A 269 10.14 -16.68 -23.86
CA SER A 269 8.76 -17.03 -23.51
C SER A 269 8.53 -16.99 -22.00
N SER A 270 7.27 -16.78 -21.58
CA SER A 270 6.87 -16.84 -20.17
C SER A 270 7.20 -18.20 -19.53
N ASP A 271 7.04 -19.29 -20.26
CA ASP A 271 7.39 -20.64 -19.78
C ASP A 271 8.90 -20.77 -19.54
N GLU A 272 9.72 -20.27 -20.44
CA GLU A 272 11.17 -20.32 -20.30
C GLU A 272 11.66 -19.44 -19.14
N GLN A 273 11.14 -18.23 -18.99
CA GLN A 273 11.46 -17.38 -17.84
C GLN A 273 11.04 -18.03 -16.52
N MET A 274 9.84 -18.63 -16.48
CA MET A 274 9.33 -19.33 -15.30
C MET A 274 10.22 -20.51 -14.93
N ASP A 275 10.62 -21.34 -15.92
CA ASP A 275 11.50 -22.49 -15.70
C ASP A 275 12.87 -22.09 -15.16
N ILE A 276 13.46 -21.01 -15.69
CA ILE A 276 14.74 -20.46 -15.18
C ILE A 276 14.56 -19.97 -13.75
N THR A 277 13.49 -19.25 -13.46
CA THR A 277 13.19 -18.70 -12.13
C THR A 277 13.03 -19.84 -11.11
N VAL A 278 12.19 -20.83 -11.41
CA VAL A 278 11.95 -22.00 -10.55
C VAL A 278 13.25 -22.76 -10.27
N ARG A 279 14.03 -23.07 -11.30
CA ARG A 279 15.31 -23.80 -11.13
C ARG A 279 16.27 -23.07 -10.19
N ASN A 280 16.37 -21.75 -10.30
CA ASN A 280 17.24 -20.98 -9.43
C ASN A 280 16.74 -20.95 -7.98
N ILE A 281 15.43 -20.81 -7.77
CA ILE A 281 14.83 -20.81 -6.42
C ILE A 281 14.97 -22.22 -5.81
N VAL A 282 14.68 -23.28 -6.53
CA VAL A 282 14.82 -24.68 -6.06
C VAL A 282 16.26 -24.98 -5.69
N ASN A 283 17.23 -24.59 -6.53
CA ASN A 283 18.65 -24.78 -6.22
C ASN A 283 19.07 -23.96 -4.99
N PHE A 284 18.51 -22.78 -4.80
CA PHE A 284 18.75 -21.98 -3.59
C PHE A 284 18.19 -22.68 -2.33
N LEU A 285 16.92 -23.13 -2.39
CA LEU A 285 16.28 -23.85 -1.29
C LEU A 285 17.04 -25.15 -0.91
N TYR A 286 17.56 -25.87 -1.91
CA TYR A 286 18.36 -27.07 -1.69
C TYR A 286 19.60 -26.78 -0.83
N ASN A 287 20.30 -25.67 -1.07
CA ASN A 287 21.55 -25.28 -0.43
C ASN A 287 21.38 -24.54 0.91
N ILE A 288 20.17 -24.33 1.40
CA ILE A 288 19.92 -23.75 2.73
C ILE A 288 19.91 -24.85 3.79
N HIS A 289 20.69 -24.65 4.83
CA HIS A 289 20.83 -25.59 5.95
C HIS A 289 20.48 -24.94 7.29
#